data_083b84eb17812be38e7353282b3615db
#
_entry.id   083b84eb17812be38e7353282b3615db
#
_cell.length_a   1.000
_cell.length_b   1.000
_cell.length_c   1.000
_cell.angle_alpha   90.00
_cell.angle_beta   90.00
_cell.angle_gamma   90.00
#
_symmetry.space_group_name_H-M   'P 1'
#
loop_
_entity.id
_entity.type
_entity.pdbx_description
1 polymer ?
#
loop_
_entity_poly.entity_id
_entity_poly.type
_entity_poly.pdbx_seq_one_letter_code
_entity_poly.pdbx_strand_id
1 'polypeptide(L)'
;MSAEGPVLEIRGLRLNRGQRQVICGVDLEVRRGEMVALMGLSGSGKTTVLRAIAGLDDYGEGSIRVEKVGMVFQFHYLFEHLSALANVWLAPVHVLGVPRGDAEARAQSLLDEIGVGHRAQALPRELSGGEAQRVAIARALAVDPPLLLLDEPTASLDPARQNELGRALRELSGRGRTLLFTSHDDDFVRDFATRVVVLAEGRVVEEGEPRQVLTRPKHEATRQLLQVEPAKRRAKR
;
A
#
# COMPACT_ATOMS: atom_id res chain seq x y z
N MET A 1 -27.45 10.11 -3.26
CA MET A 1 -26.08 9.54 -3.23
C MET A 1 -25.57 9.83 -1.83
N SER A 2 -25.61 8.83 -0.94
CA SER A 2 -25.08 8.96 0.43
C SER A 2 -23.59 9.20 0.34
N ALA A 3 -23.09 10.31 0.85
CA ALA A 3 -21.67 10.56 1.03
C ALA A 3 -21.17 9.58 2.10
N GLU A 4 -20.79 8.38 1.69
CA GLU A 4 -20.06 7.46 2.56
C GLU A 4 -18.76 8.16 2.96
N GLY A 5 -18.48 8.21 4.28
CA GLY A 5 -17.27 8.81 4.82
C GLY A 5 -15.98 8.13 4.29
N PRO A 6 -14.81 8.66 4.62
CA PRO A 6 -13.54 8.07 4.21
C PRO A 6 -13.38 6.66 4.80
N VAL A 7 -12.70 5.77 4.05
CA VAL A 7 -12.35 4.41 4.51
C VAL A 7 -11.28 4.45 5.60
N LEU A 8 -10.41 5.46 5.53
CA LEU A 8 -9.37 5.74 6.52
C LEU A 8 -9.40 7.23 6.87
N GLU A 9 -9.40 7.53 8.15
CA GLU A 9 -9.19 8.87 8.69
C GLU A 9 -8.14 8.82 9.80
N ILE A 10 -7.06 9.57 9.64
CA ILE A 10 -6.02 9.77 10.64
C ILE A 10 -6.00 11.24 11.04
N ARG A 11 -5.98 11.51 12.34
CA ARG A 11 -5.92 12.88 12.89
C ARG A 11 -4.81 12.97 13.94
N GLY A 12 -3.85 13.86 13.69
CA GLY A 12 -2.79 14.23 14.62
C GLY A 12 -1.92 13.06 15.08
N LEU A 13 -1.76 12.01 14.26
CA LEU A 13 -1.04 10.78 14.65
C LEU A 13 0.39 11.09 15.07
N ARG A 14 0.78 10.62 16.29
CA ARG A 14 2.14 10.70 16.81
C ARG A 14 2.59 9.33 17.31
N LEU A 15 3.80 8.93 16.93
CA LEU A 15 4.35 7.64 17.30
C LEU A 15 5.84 7.76 17.59
N ASN A 16 6.25 7.17 18.71
CA ASN A 16 7.65 7.08 19.13
C ASN A 16 8.17 5.65 18.98
N ARG A 17 9.43 5.50 18.57
CA ARG A 17 10.19 4.25 18.66
C ARG A 17 11.31 4.46 19.67
N GLY A 18 11.12 3.94 20.87
CA GLY A 18 11.96 4.28 22.01
C GLY A 18 11.88 5.78 22.31
N GLN A 19 13.02 6.45 22.37
CA GLN A 19 13.07 7.90 22.62
C GLN A 19 12.92 8.77 21.35
N ARG A 20 12.92 8.16 20.17
CA ARG A 20 12.82 8.89 18.89
C ARG A 20 11.37 9.01 18.44
N GLN A 21 10.90 10.22 18.27
CA GLN A 21 9.62 10.47 17.59
C GLN A 21 9.79 10.22 16.08
N VAL A 22 9.01 9.27 15.55
CA VAL A 22 9.07 8.87 14.14
C VAL A 22 7.91 9.50 13.37
N ILE A 23 6.75 9.61 13.98
CA ILE A 23 5.56 10.27 13.42
C ILE A 23 5.22 11.47 14.29
N CYS A 24 5.10 12.65 13.67
CA CYS A 24 5.10 13.96 14.33
C CYS A 24 3.80 14.76 14.14
N GLY A 25 2.66 14.09 14.01
CA GLY A 25 1.36 14.72 13.77
C GLY A 25 0.95 14.56 12.31
N VAL A 26 0.67 13.30 11.88
CA VAL A 26 0.16 12.97 10.56
C VAL A 26 -1.34 13.07 10.54
N ASP A 27 -1.87 13.84 9.58
CA ASP A 27 -3.27 13.83 9.16
C ASP A 27 -3.35 13.21 7.78
N LEU A 28 -4.24 12.24 7.59
CA LEU A 28 -4.44 11.55 6.31
C LEU A 28 -5.86 11.03 6.21
N GLU A 29 -6.47 11.25 5.08
CA GLU A 29 -7.80 10.74 4.74
C GLU A 29 -7.70 9.93 3.43
N VAL A 30 -8.32 8.75 3.37
CA VAL A 30 -8.41 7.94 2.15
C VAL A 30 -9.86 7.62 1.88
N ARG A 31 -10.34 7.96 0.67
CA ARG A 31 -11.71 7.75 0.23
C ARG A 31 -11.86 6.43 -0.51
N ARG A 32 -13.09 5.90 -0.56
CA ARG A 32 -13.39 4.66 -1.28
C ARG A 32 -12.99 4.77 -2.75
N GLY A 33 -12.36 3.71 -3.27
CA GLY A 33 -11.89 3.63 -4.65
C GLY A 33 -10.62 4.43 -4.96
N GLU A 34 -10.04 5.15 -3.98
CA GLU A 34 -8.75 5.79 -4.21
C GLU A 34 -7.60 4.78 -4.21
N MET A 35 -6.60 5.06 -5.01
CA MET A 35 -5.29 4.42 -5.00
C MET A 35 -4.24 5.45 -4.61
N VAL A 36 -3.97 5.53 -3.29
CA VAL A 36 -3.11 6.57 -2.70
C VAL A 36 -1.69 6.05 -2.54
N ALA A 37 -0.72 6.81 -3.06
CA ALA A 37 0.71 6.55 -2.85
C ALA A 37 1.24 7.39 -1.69
N LEU A 38 1.85 6.76 -0.69
CA LEU A 38 2.60 7.42 0.37
C LEU A 38 4.09 7.38 0.01
N MET A 39 4.63 8.52 -0.39
CA MET A 39 6.02 8.70 -0.78
C MET A 39 6.85 9.38 0.31
N GLY A 40 8.17 9.32 0.18
CA GLY A 40 9.11 9.98 1.10
C GLY A 40 10.43 9.24 1.16
N LEU A 41 11.48 9.90 1.62
CA LEU A 41 12.80 9.32 1.78
C LEU A 41 12.79 8.13 2.75
N SER A 42 13.83 7.29 2.67
CA SER A 42 14.02 6.22 3.65
C SER A 42 14.06 6.81 5.07
N GLY A 43 13.35 6.17 6.00
CA GLY A 43 13.26 6.64 7.39
C GLY A 43 12.27 7.79 7.63
N SER A 44 11.49 8.25 6.64
CA SER A 44 10.46 9.28 6.82
C SER A 44 9.24 8.82 7.64
N GLY A 45 9.07 7.50 7.83
CA GLY A 45 7.99 6.92 8.63
C GLY A 45 6.89 6.22 7.85
N LYS A 46 7.01 6.01 6.53
CA LYS A 46 5.98 5.39 5.66
C LYS A 46 5.49 4.04 6.19
N THR A 47 6.38 3.08 6.36
CA THR A 47 6.08 1.75 6.92
C THR A 47 5.48 1.85 8.32
N THR A 48 5.94 2.79 9.14
CA THR A 48 5.40 3.01 10.49
C THR A 48 3.94 3.50 10.44
N VAL A 49 3.60 4.40 9.51
CA VAL A 49 2.20 4.82 9.28
C VAL A 49 1.34 3.62 8.85
N LEU A 50 1.79 2.83 7.87
CA LEU A 50 1.03 1.64 7.44
C LEU A 50 0.82 0.64 8.58
N ARG A 51 1.86 0.38 9.39
CA ARG A 51 1.78 -0.54 10.52
C ARG A 51 0.85 -0.03 11.63
N ALA A 52 0.84 1.27 11.90
CA ALA A 52 -0.09 1.88 12.84
C ALA A 52 -1.55 1.76 12.35
N ILE A 53 -1.82 1.99 11.05
CA ILE A 53 -3.14 1.78 10.45
C ILE A 53 -3.57 0.31 10.58
N ALA A 54 -2.65 -0.63 10.41
CA ALA A 54 -2.92 -2.06 10.52
C ALA A 54 -3.06 -2.55 11.98
N GLY A 55 -2.88 -1.66 12.98
CA GLY A 55 -2.90 -2.04 14.41
C GLY A 55 -1.72 -2.90 14.84
N LEU A 56 -0.61 -2.84 14.11
CA LEU A 56 0.62 -3.61 14.38
C LEU A 56 1.65 -2.83 15.21
N ASP A 57 1.53 -1.51 15.25
CA ASP A 57 2.34 -0.61 16.08
C ASP A 57 1.38 0.28 16.89
N ASP A 58 1.64 0.36 18.20
CA ASP A 58 0.92 1.29 19.08
C ASP A 58 1.37 2.73 18.80
N TYR A 59 0.47 3.68 18.98
CA TYR A 59 0.75 5.11 18.84
C TYR A 59 0.40 5.87 20.11
N GLY A 60 1.12 6.97 20.38
CA GLY A 60 0.98 7.72 21.65
C GLY A 60 -0.16 8.72 21.64
N GLU A 61 -0.37 9.41 20.51
CA GLU A 61 -1.35 10.50 20.39
C GLU A 61 -2.01 10.48 19.02
N GLY A 62 -3.17 11.10 18.93
CA GLY A 62 -3.97 11.18 17.70
C GLY A 62 -5.05 10.12 17.65
N SER A 63 -5.64 9.93 16.47
CA SER A 63 -6.65 8.91 16.24
C SER A 63 -6.53 8.31 14.85
N ILE A 64 -6.82 7.01 14.73
CA ILE A 64 -6.98 6.30 13.46
C ILE A 64 -8.38 5.71 13.45
N ARG A 65 -9.17 6.08 12.45
CA ARG A 65 -10.47 5.49 12.17
C ARG A 65 -10.36 4.73 10.86
N VAL A 66 -10.46 3.43 10.93
CA VAL A 66 -10.42 2.53 9.77
C VAL A 66 -11.31 1.33 10.09
N GLU A 67 -11.93 0.77 9.08
CA GLU A 67 -12.68 -0.47 9.22
C GLU A 67 -11.70 -1.67 9.29
N LYS A 68 -11.88 -2.65 8.43
CA LYS A 68 -10.97 -3.78 8.28
C LYS A 68 -9.91 -3.47 7.25
N VAL A 69 -8.65 -3.86 7.52
CA VAL A 69 -7.55 -3.71 6.57
C VAL A 69 -6.95 -5.05 6.19
N GLY A 70 -6.50 -5.18 4.94
CA GLY A 70 -5.56 -6.19 4.52
C GLY A 70 -4.18 -5.57 4.39
N MET A 71 -3.12 -6.24 4.85
CA MET A 71 -1.76 -5.72 4.73
C MET A 71 -0.85 -6.68 3.98
N VAL A 72 -0.12 -6.13 3.03
CA VAL A 72 0.94 -6.81 2.27
C VAL A 72 2.26 -6.16 2.63
N PHE A 73 3.19 -6.96 3.13
CA PHE A 73 4.52 -6.53 3.53
C PHE A 73 5.51 -6.66 2.37
N GLN A 74 6.57 -5.89 2.42
CA GLN A 74 7.67 -5.91 1.44
C GLN A 74 8.26 -7.31 1.23
N PHE A 75 8.37 -8.13 2.27
CA PHE A 75 8.93 -9.50 2.22
C PHE A 75 7.88 -10.60 2.06
N HIS A 76 6.64 -10.27 1.69
CA HIS A 76 5.52 -11.18 1.43
C HIS A 76 5.06 -12.02 2.63
N TYR A 77 5.96 -12.59 3.44
CA TYR A 77 5.71 -13.46 4.59
C TYR A 77 4.68 -14.58 4.30
N LEU A 78 4.88 -15.27 3.19
CA LEU A 78 4.09 -16.47 2.88
C LEU A 78 4.48 -17.60 3.82
N PHE A 79 3.50 -18.47 4.15
CA PHE A 79 3.77 -19.70 4.89
C PHE A 79 4.50 -20.69 3.98
N GLU A 80 5.78 -20.92 4.24
CA GLU A 80 6.71 -21.68 3.39
C GLU A 80 6.29 -23.13 3.13
N HIS A 81 5.55 -23.74 4.08
CA HIS A 81 5.06 -25.10 4.02
C HIS A 81 3.68 -25.26 3.38
N LEU A 82 3.06 -24.18 2.96
CA LEU A 82 1.74 -24.15 2.33
C LEU A 82 1.83 -23.73 0.88
N SER A 83 0.99 -24.32 0.02
CA SER A 83 0.86 -23.87 -1.37
C SER A 83 0.36 -22.43 -1.47
N ALA A 84 0.50 -21.81 -2.64
CA ALA A 84 -0.06 -20.50 -2.91
C ALA A 84 -1.57 -20.43 -2.61
N LEU A 85 -2.33 -21.43 -3.06
CA LEU A 85 -3.76 -21.56 -2.78
C LEU A 85 -4.03 -21.64 -1.26
N ALA A 86 -3.26 -22.48 -0.54
CA ALA A 86 -3.43 -22.65 0.90
C ALA A 86 -3.09 -21.37 1.68
N ASN A 87 -2.08 -20.63 1.27
CA ASN A 87 -1.78 -19.31 1.84
C ASN A 87 -2.97 -18.34 1.75
N VAL A 88 -3.77 -18.45 0.69
CA VAL A 88 -4.91 -17.54 0.46
C VAL A 88 -6.16 -17.96 1.24
N TRP A 89 -6.54 -19.26 1.22
CA TRP A 89 -7.78 -19.69 1.87
C TRP A 89 -7.68 -19.88 3.39
N LEU A 90 -6.46 -19.93 3.96
CA LEU A 90 -6.25 -20.27 5.37
C LEU A 90 -7.01 -19.33 6.33
N ALA A 91 -6.86 -18.03 6.15
CA ALA A 91 -7.50 -17.05 7.01
C ALA A 91 -9.04 -17.04 6.89
N PRO A 92 -9.65 -17.07 5.69
CA PRO A 92 -11.09 -17.26 5.55
C PRO A 92 -11.65 -18.45 6.34
N VAL A 93 -10.99 -19.61 6.31
CA VAL A 93 -11.47 -20.79 7.03
C VAL A 93 -11.32 -20.62 8.55
N HIS A 94 -10.13 -20.27 9.02
CA HIS A 94 -9.82 -20.34 10.46
C HIS A 94 -10.20 -19.08 11.23
N VAL A 95 -10.31 -17.92 10.56
CA VAL A 95 -10.63 -16.64 11.20
C VAL A 95 -12.08 -16.23 10.96
N LEU A 96 -12.59 -16.47 9.74
CA LEU A 96 -13.94 -16.06 9.36
C LEU A 96 -14.96 -17.21 9.41
N GLY A 97 -14.52 -18.47 9.61
CA GLY A 97 -15.39 -19.64 9.67
C GLY A 97 -16.02 -20.02 8.32
N VAL A 98 -15.43 -19.56 7.20
CA VAL A 98 -15.92 -19.90 5.85
C VAL A 98 -15.71 -21.39 5.60
N PRO A 99 -16.69 -22.12 5.03
CA PRO A 99 -16.50 -23.52 4.64
C PRO A 99 -15.29 -23.67 3.71
N ARG A 100 -14.49 -24.70 3.92
CA ARG A 100 -13.21 -24.88 3.22
C ARG A 100 -13.36 -24.87 1.69
N GLY A 101 -14.36 -25.57 1.16
CA GLY A 101 -14.60 -25.62 -0.28
C GLY A 101 -14.88 -24.23 -0.89
N ASP A 102 -15.68 -23.42 -0.20
CA ASP A 102 -15.98 -22.03 -0.63
C ASP A 102 -14.75 -21.14 -0.55
N ALA A 103 -13.95 -21.30 0.53
CA ALA A 103 -12.71 -20.56 0.70
C ALA A 103 -11.65 -20.94 -0.35
N GLU A 104 -11.51 -22.21 -0.71
CA GLU A 104 -10.63 -22.68 -1.78
C GLU A 104 -11.08 -22.15 -3.16
N ALA A 105 -12.37 -22.22 -3.48
CA ALA A 105 -12.92 -21.68 -4.72
C ALA A 105 -12.68 -20.15 -4.82
N ARG A 106 -12.93 -19.43 -3.73
CA ARG A 106 -12.66 -17.99 -3.67
C ARG A 106 -11.17 -17.67 -3.78
N ALA A 107 -10.31 -18.45 -3.14
CA ALA A 107 -8.87 -18.30 -3.23
C ALA A 107 -8.35 -18.50 -4.65
N GLN A 108 -8.84 -19.53 -5.36
CA GLN A 108 -8.50 -19.75 -6.77
C GLN A 108 -8.94 -18.56 -7.63
N SER A 109 -10.16 -18.08 -7.45
CA SER A 109 -10.67 -16.90 -8.17
C SER A 109 -9.80 -15.65 -7.93
N LEU A 110 -9.32 -15.42 -6.70
CA LEU A 110 -8.45 -14.29 -6.39
C LEU A 110 -7.06 -14.44 -7.03
N LEU A 111 -6.49 -15.66 -7.04
CA LEU A 111 -5.23 -15.94 -7.71
C LEU A 111 -5.33 -15.74 -9.22
N ASP A 112 -6.46 -16.14 -9.83
CA ASP A 112 -6.74 -15.92 -11.25
C ASP A 112 -6.90 -14.42 -11.56
N GLU A 113 -7.63 -13.69 -10.72
CA GLU A 113 -7.88 -12.24 -10.86
C GLU A 113 -6.58 -11.42 -10.89
N ILE A 114 -5.57 -11.82 -10.12
CA ILE A 114 -4.26 -11.14 -10.10
C ILE A 114 -3.20 -11.82 -10.97
N GLY A 115 -3.60 -12.78 -11.82
CA GLY A 115 -2.76 -13.40 -12.87
C GLY A 115 -1.72 -14.41 -12.35
N VAL A 116 -1.99 -15.08 -11.20
CA VAL A 116 -1.09 -16.10 -10.63
C VAL A 116 -1.78 -17.44 -10.36
N GLY A 117 -3.00 -17.63 -10.86
CA GLY A 117 -3.79 -18.86 -10.64
C GLY A 117 -3.13 -20.13 -11.15
N HIS A 118 -2.33 -20.05 -12.21
CA HIS A 118 -1.55 -21.17 -12.75
C HIS A 118 -0.48 -21.70 -11.75
N ARG A 119 -0.18 -20.92 -10.68
CA ARG A 119 0.77 -21.27 -9.61
C ARG A 119 0.09 -21.70 -8.31
N ALA A 120 -1.22 -21.94 -8.32
CA ALA A 120 -2.01 -22.22 -7.11
C ALA A 120 -1.43 -23.34 -6.22
N GLN A 121 -0.84 -24.37 -6.82
CA GLN A 121 -0.26 -25.51 -6.11
C GLN A 121 1.23 -25.32 -5.77
N ALA A 122 1.89 -24.28 -6.26
CA ALA A 122 3.30 -24.03 -6.01
C ALA A 122 3.55 -23.65 -4.54
N LEU A 123 4.67 -24.08 -3.99
CA LEU A 123 5.20 -23.61 -2.71
C LEU A 123 5.90 -22.25 -2.88
N PRO A 124 6.00 -21.42 -1.82
CA PRO A 124 6.65 -20.10 -1.90
C PRO A 124 8.05 -20.12 -2.53
N ARG A 125 8.88 -21.12 -2.23
CA ARG A 125 10.21 -21.31 -2.79
C ARG A 125 10.24 -21.59 -4.31
N GLU A 126 9.11 -21.94 -4.89
CA GLU A 126 8.95 -22.25 -6.32
C GLU A 126 8.39 -21.05 -7.10
N LEU A 127 8.04 -19.96 -6.40
CA LEU A 127 7.50 -18.75 -6.95
C LEU A 127 8.63 -17.74 -7.24
N SER A 128 8.52 -17.02 -8.35
CA SER A 128 9.30 -15.80 -8.55
C SER A 128 8.86 -14.72 -7.55
N GLY A 129 9.70 -13.69 -7.32
CA GLY A 129 9.35 -12.59 -6.43
C GLY A 129 8.02 -11.92 -6.80
N GLY A 130 7.76 -11.71 -8.10
CA GLY A 130 6.49 -11.14 -8.55
C GLY A 130 5.28 -12.06 -8.36
N GLU A 131 5.45 -13.39 -8.51
CA GLU A 131 4.40 -14.36 -8.22
C GLU A 131 4.11 -14.41 -6.72
N ALA A 132 5.14 -14.44 -5.87
CA ALA A 132 5.00 -14.39 -4.42
C ALA A 132 4.29 -13.11 -3.95
N GLN A 133 4.62 -11.96 -4.54
CA GLN A 133 3.94 -10.69 -4.30
C GLN A 133 2.44 -10.77 -4.61
N ARG A 134 2.08 -11.33 -5.77
CA ARG A 134 0.68 -11.50 -6.17
C ARG A 134 -0.06 -12.45 -5.23
N VAL A 135 0.55 -13.57 -4.83
CA VAL A 135 -0.02 -14.48 -3.83
C VAL A 135 -0.26 -13.76 -2.48
N ALA A 136 0.68 -12.91 -2.04
CA ALA A 136 0.50 -12.14 -0.81
C ALA A 136 -0.65 -11.13 -0.91
N ILE A 137 -0.85 -10.51 -2.09
CA ILE A 137 -1.99 -9.64 -2.37
C ILE A 137 -3.29 -10.43 -2.34
N ALA A 138 -3.36 -11.60 -3.02
CA ALA A 138 -4.55 -12.47 -2.98
C ALA A 138 -4.90 -12.88 -1.55
N ARG A 139 -3.89 -13.23 -0.74
CA ARG A 139 -4.08 -13.56 0.68
C ARG A 139 -4.69 -12.40 1.47
N ALA A 140 -4.21 -11.20 1.25
CA ALA A 140 -4.75 -10.01 1.91
C ALA A 140 -6.19 -9.69 1.46
N LEU A 141 -6.52 -9.94 0.19
CA LEU A 141 -7.86 -9.76 -0.36
C LEU A 141 -8.86 -10.84 0.07
N ALA A 142 -8.38 -12.01 0.49
CA ALA A 142 -9.24 -13.14 0.83
C ALA A 142 -10.19 -12.89 2.02
N VAL A 143 -9.83 -11.96 2.92
CA VAL A 143 -10.67 -11.53 4.04
C VAL A 143 -11.57 -10.33 3.70
N ASP A 144 -11.64 -9.97 2.42
CA ASP A 144 -12.48 -8.90 1.86
C ASP A 144 -12.34 -7.55 2.59
N PRO A 145 -11.12 -6.99 2.70
CA PRO A 145 -10.93 -5.74 3.40
C PRO A 145 -11.38 -4.54 2.54
N PRO A 146 -12.03 -3.51 3.10
CA PRO A 146 -12.34 -2.28 2.39
C PRO A 146 -11.10 -1.46 2.03
N LEU A 147 -9.98 -1.64 2.77
CA LEU A 147 -8.69 -0.98 2.51
C LEU A 147 -7.56 -2.01 2.44
N LEU A 148 -6.80 -1.97 1.35
CA LEU A 148 -5.58 -2.75 1.17
C LEU A 148 -4.36 -1.85 1.37
N LEU A 149 -3.49 -2.23 2.31
CA LEU A 149 -2.22 -1.58 2.59
C LEU A 149 -1.09 -2.39 1.94
N LEU A 150 -0.22 -1.73 1.16
CA LEU A 150 0.92 -2.39 0.52
C LEU A 150 2.21 -1.63 0.86
N ASP A 151 3.16 -2.31 1.49
CA ASP A 151 4.45 -1.72 1.82
C ASP A 151 5.48 -2.05 0.74
N GLU A 152 5.90 -1.04 -0.04
CA GLU A 152 6.87 -1.12 -1.14
C GLU A 152 6.59 -2.30 -2.12
N PRO A 153 5.40 -2.39 -2.73
CA PRO A 153 4.99 -3.57 -3.50
C PRO A 153 5.80 -3.79 -4.78
N THR A 154 6.59 -2.83 -5.21
CA THR A 154 7.40 -2.87 -6.44
C THR A 154 8.89 -3.05 -6.18
N ALA A 155 9.37 -3.04 -4.93
CA ALA A 155 10.80 -2.93 -4.59
C ALA A 155 11.69 -4.05 -5.15
N SER A 156 11.14 -5.25 -5.40
CA SER A 156 11.87 -6.40 -5.91
C SER A 156 11.50 -6.80 -7.35
N LEU A 157 10.79 -5.93 -8.07
CA LEU A 157 10.27 -6.21 -9.41
C LEU A 157 11.06 -5.44 -10.48
N ASP A 158 11.29 -6.08 -11.61
CA ASP A 158 11.73 -5.40 -12.83
C ASP A 158 10.61 -4.51 -13.42
N PRO A 159 10.94 -3.53 -14.27
CA PRO A 159 9.95 -2.58 -14.81
C PRO A 159 8.75 -3.23 -15.51
N ALA A 160 8.94 -4.36 -16.21
CA ALA A 160 7.84 -5.04 -16.89
C ALA A 160 6.84 -5.61 -15.87
N ARG A 161 7.35 -6.25 -14.79
CA ARG A 161 6.55 -6.81 -13.71
C ARG A 161 5.90 -5.73 -12.84
N GLN A 162 6.57 -4.59 -12.65
CA GLN A 162 5.97 -3.42 -11.99
C GLN A 162 4.74 -2.95 -12.76
N ASN A 163 4.83 -2.83 -14.10
CA ASN A 163 3.71 -2.45 -14.94
C ASN A 163 2.55 -3.45 -14.89
N GLU A 164 2.84 -4.75 -14.89
CA GLU A 164 1.82 -5.79 -14.74
C GLU A 164 1.12 -5.69 -13.39
N LEU A 165 1.88 -5.53 -12.30
CA LEU A 165 1.33 -5.33 -10.96
C LEU A 165 0.48 -4.06 -10.90
N GLY A 166 0.97 -2.95 -11.43
CA GLY A 166 0.25 -1.68 -11.45
C GLY A 166 -1.10 -1.78 -12.16
N ARG A 167 -1.17 -2.51 -13.30
CA ARG A 167 -2.43 -2.78 -14.00
C ARG A 167 -3.40 -3.60 -13.14
N ALA A 168 -2.92 -4.68 -12.51
CA ALA A 168 -3.74 -5.50 -11.62
C ALA A 168 -4.29 -4.68 -10.43
N LEU A 169 -3.46 -3.85 -9.78
CA LEU A 169 -3.90 -2.97 -8.70
C LEU A 169 -4.91 -1.93 -9.18
N ARG A 170 -4.74 -1.38 -10.39
CA ARG A 170 -5.70 -0.44 -10.98
C ARG A 170 -7.03 -1.11 -11.30
N GLU A 171 -7.04 -2.35 -11.78
CA GLU A 171 -8.26 -3.12 -11.98
C GLU A 171 -9.00 -3.36 -10.65
N LEU A 172 -8.28 -3.71 -9.58
CA LEU A 172 -8.84 -3.83 -8.24
C LEU A 172 -9.49 -2.51 -7.77
N SER A 173 -8.81 -1.38 -7.95
CA SER A 173 -9.35 -0.06 -7.63
C SER A 173 -10.59 0.27 -8.48
N GLY A 174 -10.55 -0.03 -9.79
CA GLY A 174 -11.69 0.14 -10.69
C GLY A 174 -12.93 -0.69 -10.32
N ARG A 175 -12.74 -1.77 -9.55
CA ARG A 175 -13.82 -2.59 -8.97
C ARG A 175 -14.23 -2.12 -7.56
N GLY A 176 -13.83 -0.90 -7.16
CA GLY A 176 -14.21 -0.28 -5.88
C GLY A 176 -13.30 -0.61 -4.70
N ARG A 177 -12.17 -1.30 -4.90
CA ARG A 177 -11.18 -1.50 -3.84
C ARG A 177 -10.41 -0.22 -3.57
N THR A 178 -10.12 0.04 -2.31
CA THR A 178 -9.31 1.17 -1.88
C THR A 178 -7.91 0.69 -1.54
N LEU A 179 -6.88 1.40 -2.00
CA LEU A 179 -5.49 1.03 -1.81
C LEU A 179 -4.69 2.19 -1.23
N LEU A 180 -3.87 1.91 -0.24
CA LEU A 180 -2.81 2.80 0.24
C LEU A 180 -1.48 2.05 0.16
N PHE A 181 -0.55 2.54 -0.63
CA PHE A 181 0.73 1.87 -0.81
C PHE A 181 1.91 2.83 -0.60
N THR A 182 3.01 2.30 -0.09
CA THR A 182 4.27 3.05 -0.05
C THR A 182 5.05 2.81 -1.32
N SER A 183 5.75 3.82 -1.81
CA SER A 183 6.68 3.69 -2.93
C SER A 183 7.75 4.78 -2.90
N HIS A 184 8.90 4.47 -3.49
CA HIS A 184 9.95 5.42 -3.85
C HIS A 184 10.12 5.54 -5.37
N ASP A 185 9.29 4.82 -6.15
CA ASP A 185 9.28 4.79 -7.61
C ASP A 185 8.27 5.83 -8.12
N ASP A 186 8.78 6.96 -8.61
CA ASP A 186 7.98 8.08 -9.09
C ASP A 186 7.26 7.76 -10.42
N ASP A 187 7.84 6.94 -11.29
CA ASP A 187 7.20 6.49 -12.51
C ASP A 187 5.99 5.61 -12.21
N PHE A 188 6.14 4.63 -11.32
CA PHE A 188 5.03 3.79 -10.89
C PHE A 188 3.90 4.61 -10.25
N VAL A 189 4.25 5.54 -9.37
CA VAL A 189 3.28 6.42 -8.70
C VAL A 189 2.57 7.32 -9.71
N ARG A 190 3.29 7.94 -10.64
CA ARG A 190 2.72 8.79 -11.68
C ARG A 190 1.71 8.04 -12.57
N ASP A 191 2.04 6.80 -12.91
CA ASP A 191 1.26 6.02 -13.86
C ASP A 191 0.07 5.33 -13.21
N PHE A 192 0.12 5.00 -11.92
CA PHE A 192 -0.89 4.16 -11.29
C PHE A 192 -1.66 4.82 -10.14
N ALA A 193 -1.07 5.71 -9.37
CA ALA A 193 -1.77 6.34 -8.25
C ALA A 193 -2.85 7.34 -8.70
N THR A 194 -3.91 7.48 -7.91
CA THR A 194 -4.91 8.55 -8.07
C THR A 194 -4.53 9.79 -7.27
N ARG A 195 -3.78 9.62 -6.18
CA ARG A 195 -3.28 10.70 -5.33
C ARG A 195 -1.94 10.32 -4.70
N VAL A 196 -1.09 11.32 -4.50
CA VAL A 196 0.18 11.21 -3.80
C VAL A 196 0.13 11.98 -2.50
N VAL A 197 0.72 11.41 -1.47
CA VAL A 197 0.98 12.03 -0.17
C VAL A 197 2.47 11.89 0.12
N VAL A 198 3.16 13.00 0.32
CA VAL A 198 4.60 13.00 0.62
C VAL A 198 4.83 13.18 2.10
N LEU A 199 5.53 12.21 2.69
CA LEU A 199 5.91 12.18 4.09
C LEU A 199 7.38 12.58 4.24
N ALA A 200 7.66 13.59 5.04
CA ALA A 200 9.00 14.00 5.42
C ALA A 200 9.05 14.27 6.92
N GLU A 201 10.09 13.80 7.60
CA GLU A 201 10.31 14.01 9.04
C GLU A 201 9.07 13.68 9.90
N GLY A 202 8.36 12.61 9.53
CA GLY A 202 7.16 12.16 10.24
C GLY A 202 5.93 13.04 10.05
N ARG A 203 5.88 13.91 9.04
CA ARG A 203 4.77 14.81 8.71
C ARG A 203 4.37 14.70 7.26
N VAL A 204 3.10 14.89 6.95
CA VAL A 204 2.65 15.12 5.58
C VAL A 204 3.08 16.54 5.19
N VAL A 205 3.88 16.65 4.13
CA VAL A 205 4.42 17.95 3.69
C VAL A 205 3.83 18.41 2.37
N GLU A 206 3.35 17.49 1.55
CA GLU A 206 2.71 17.79 0.28
C GLU A 206 1.75 16.67 -0.11
N GLU A 207 0.61 17.01 -0.71
CA GLU A 207 -0.30 16.05 -1.31
C GLU A 207 -0.97 16.62 -2.55
N GLY A 208 -1.43 15.74 -3.44
CA GLY A 208 -2.14 16.15 -4.64
C GLY A 208 -2.17 15.09 -5.73
N GLU A 209 -2.55 15.52 -6.92
CA GLU A 209 -2.51 14.70 -8.13
C GLU A 209 -1.06 14.31 -8.45
N PRO A 210 -0.77 13.02 -8.76
CA PRO A 210 0.60 12.54 -9.00
C PRO A 210 1.37 13.38 -10.03
N ARG A 211 0.76 13.68 -11.17
CA ARG A 211 1.41 14.48 -12.21
C ARG A 211 1.81 15.88 -11.74
N GLN A 212 0.99 16.51 -10.88
CA GLN A 212 1.31 17.84 -10.36
C GLN A 212 2.43 17.80 -9.33
N VAL A 213 2.31 16.91 -8.33
CA VAL A 213 3.29 16.78 -7.24
C VAL A 213 4.65 16.34 -7.78
N LEU A 214 4.68 15.36 -8.69
CA LEU A 214 5.93 14.79 -9.21
C LEU A 214 6.63 15.69 -10.25
N THR A 215 5.89 16.55 -10.98
CA THR A 215 6.52 17.43 -11.99
C THR A 215 6.75 18.87 -11.51
N ARG A 216 5.97 19.33 -10.53
CA ARG A 216 6.03 20.70 -10.00
C ARG A 216 5.97 20.69 -8.46
N PRO A 217 6.92 20.03 -7.80
CA PRO A 217 6.92 19.93 -6.34
C PRO A 217 7.01 21.30 -5.70
N LYS A 218 6.13 21.56 -4.72
CA LYS A 218 6.06 22.83 -4.00
C LYS A 218 6.95 22.82 -2.76
N HIS A 219 7.01 21.67 -2.07
CA HIS A 219 7.78 21.52 -0.84
C HIS A 219 9.23 21.13 -1.12
N GLU A 220 10.18 21.63 -0.31
CA GLU A 220 11.61 21.36 -0.47
C GLU A 220 11.92 19.84 -0.32
N ALA A 221 11.32 19.18 0.66
CA ALA A 221 11.52 17.74 0.86
C ALA A 221 11.02 16.91 -0.34
N THR A 222 9.97 17.35 -1.04
CA THR A 222 9.49 16.71 -2.27
C THR A 222 10.49 16.89 -3.40
N ARG A 223 11.11 18.07 -3.54
CA ARG A 223 12.19 18.30 -4.54
C ARG A 223 13.39 17.41 -4.26
N GLN A 224 13.79 17.29 -3.01
CA GLN A 224 14.90 16.42 -2.60
C GLN A 224 14.57 14.95 -2.89
N LEU A 225 13.34 14.50 -2.60
CA LEU A 225 12.88 13.14 -2.92
C LEU A 225 13.00 12.83 -4.42
N LEU A 226 12.59 13.77 -5.26
CA LEU A 226 12.59 13.63 -6.71
C LEU A 226 13.91 14.04 -7.38
N GLN A 227 14.94 14.40 -6.60
CA GLN A 227 16.23 14.90 -7.08
C GLN A 227 16.10 16.09 -8.06
N VAL A 228 15.05 16.88 -7.93
CA VAL A 228 14.82 18.07 -8.75
C VAL A 228 15.58 19.26 -8.16
N GLU A 229 16.55 19.81 -8.89
CA GLU A 229 17.25 21.03 -8.47
C GLU A 229 16.27 22.20 -8.27
N PRO A 230 16.46 23.03 -7.20
CA PRO A 230 15.64 24.20 -7.00
C PRO A 230 15.77 25.15 -8.19
N ALA A 231 14.64 25.57 -8.78
CA ALA A 231 14.63 26.53 -9.86
C ALA A 231 15.41 27.78 -9.43
N LYS A 232 16.55 28.07 -10.07
CA LYS A 232 17.35 29.26 -9.80
C LYS A 232 16.43 30.47 -9.85
N ARG A 233 16.24 31.16 -8.72
CA ARG A 233 15.55 32.42 -8.67
C ARG A 233 16.20 33.34 -9.72
N ARG A 234 15.51 33.60 -10.82
CA ARG A 234 15.92 34.69 -11.75
C ARG A 234 15.92 35.95 -10.93
N ALA A 235 17.10 36.39 -10.53
CA ALA A 235 17.30 37.73 -10.00
C ALA A 235 16.81 38.70 -11.08
N LYS A 236 15.72 39.41 -10.81
CA LYS A 236 15.36 40.59 -11.58
C LYS A 236 16.46 41.62 -11.33
N ARG A 237 17.27 41.89 -12.36
CA ARG A 237 18.02 43.14 -12.49
C ARG A 237 17.09 44.21 -13.03
#